data_28c69e2d36dd82637cf6a0c03eabfb00
#
_entry.id   28c69e2d36dd82637cf6a0c03eabfb00
#
_cell.length_a   1.000
_cell.length_b   1.000
_cell.length_c   1.000
_cell.angle_alpha   90.00
_cell.angle_beta   90.00
_cell.angle_gamma   90.00
#
_symmetry.space_group_name_H-M   'P 1'
#
loop_
_entity.id
_entity.type
_entity.pdbx_description
1 polymer ?
#
loop_
_entity_poly.entity_id
_entity_poly.type
_entity_poly.pdbx_seq_one_letter_code
_entity_poly.pdbx_strand_id
1 'polypeptide(L)'
;MPPRESLIAHTILQGFDAQYGRFLDITAGAQQRFEQAEWQAVQQAMKARIHLYDHHVALVADQLRVLNGAAHWDDDFWLTIKSHYETLLPGYPRYEIAESFFNSVYCRLHGHNALQPKRLFIFSSQPASTQTSPARPLARTYLPHQGWQALFHQVLRDLPLTLPWQDRARDEAWIHRHLREQFSAAQLEQGWLDVCSELFFRNKTAWIVARLHLPDGIFPCLLPIQRSDKGELWIDTCLTDVNDASIVFGFARAYFMVYAPLPAALVAWLKPVLPGKTLAERYMAIGCQKHGKTESYREYLQALAQTDAAFDIAPGIRGMVMLVFTLPGFDRVFKVIKDRFAPQKEVTEMQVRACYQQVKEHDRVGRMADTQAFEQFALPLARIAPALLEEFQHTIAGKIRIEGDRLIISHLWLERRMQPLNLYLAQASENQRQHAIEEYGNAIKQLAAANIFPGDMLFKNFGITRHGRVVFYDYDEIRPMQELNFREVPQARYEEDELSAEPWYSVGPDDVFPETFRYALCSEPATGALLQQRHPEIFEASWWRAQQQRIAQGHIEDVIAWQHAQRFCIRYGSTLTTSSRVPATAGIQPSVFASGHESNR
;
A
#
# COMPACT_ATOMS: atom_id res chain seq x y z
N MET A 1 -20.92 -0.33 -43.89
CA MET A 1 -20.24 -0.80 -42.70
C MET A 1 -19.50 0.38 -42.11
N PRO A 2 -19.45 0.54 -40.79
CA PRO A 2 -18.64 1.61 -40.19
C PRO A 2 -17.16 1.45 -40.59
N PRO A 3 -16.40 2.54 -40.67
CA PRO A 3 -14.96 2.47 -40.90
C PRO A 3 -14.30 1.51 -39.89
N ARG A 4 -13.27 0.82 -40.33
CA ARG A 4 -12.58 -0.20 -39.50
C ARG A 4 -12.00 0.41 -38.23
N GLU A 5 -11.47 1.60 -38.32
CA GLU A 5 -10.93 2.38 -37.21
C GLU A 5 -11.99 2.68 -36.14
N SER A 6 -13.20 3.03 -36.59
CA SER A 6 -14.36 3.21 -35.70
C SER A 6 -14.75 1.92 -35.00
N LEU A 7 -14.75 0.77 -35.70
CA LEU A 7 -15.04 -0.53 -35.10
C LEU A 7 -13.98 -0.89 -34.04
N ILE A 8 -12.70 -0.65 -34.31
CA ILE A 8 -11.61 -0.87 -33.35
C ILE A 8 -11.78 0.05 -32.12
N ALA A 9 -12.07 1.32 -32.29
CA ALA A 9 -12.32 2.25 -31.19
C ALA A 9 -13.48 1.78 -30.30
N HIS A 10 -14.60 1.37 -30.88
CA HIS A 10 -15.72 0.78 -30.13
C HIS A 10 -15.34 -0.52 -29.40
N THR A 11 -14.57 -1.40 -30.05
CA THR A 11 -14.12 -2.64 -29.40
C THR A 11 -13.27 -2.37 -28.17
N ILE A 12 -12.39 -1.36 -28.21
CA ILE A 12 -11.58 -0.96 -27.05
C ILE A 12 -12.50 -0.46 -25.92
N LEU A 13 -13.48 0.41 -26.23
CA LEU A 13 -14.39 0.96 -25.22
C LEU A 13 -15.29 -0.14 -24.60
N GLN A 14 -15.82 -1.05 -25.42
CA GLN A 14 -16.59 -2.22 -24.94
C GLN A 14 -15.74 -3.14 -24.05
N GLY A 15 -14.48 -3.36 -24.41
CA GLY A 15 -13.55 -4.12 -23.59
C GLY A 15 -13.29 -3.46 -22.22
N PHE A 16 -13.21 -2.14 -22.21
CA PHE A 16 -13.14 -1.38 -20.95
C PHE A 16 -14.43 -1.51 -20.13
N ASP A 17 -15.61 -1.39 -20.76
CA ASP A 17 -16.89 -1.56 -20.06
C ASP A 17 -17.01 -2.95 -19.42
N ALA A 18 -16.63 -3.99 -20.15
CA ALA A 18 -16.60 -5.36 -19.63
C ALA A 18 -15.65 -5.52 -18.45
N GLN A 19 -14.46 -4.94 -18.55
CA GLN A 19 -13.46 -4.94 -17.47
C GLN A 19 -13.99 -4.21 -16.22
N TYR A 20 -14.52 -3.00 -16.41
CA TYR A 20 -14.96 -2.19 -15.26
C TYR A 20 -16.26 -2.74 -14.65
N GLY A 21 -17.17 -3.29 -15.46
CA GLY A 21 -18.35 -4.02 -14.99
C GLY A 21 -17.94 -5.19 -14.07
N ARG A 22 -17.00 -6.03 -14.51
CA ARG A 22 -16.49 -7.13 -13.69
C ARG A 22 -15.76 -6.66 -12.43
N PHE A 23 -15.04 -5.55 -12.51
CA PHE A 23 -14.42 -4.91 -11.32
C PHE A 23 -15.48 -4.51 -10.28
N LEU A 24 -16.61 -3.93 -10.72
CA LEU A 24 -17.71 -3.58 -9.84
C LEU A 24 -18.40 -4.82 -9.25
N ASP A 25 -18.60 -5.88 -10.03
CA ASP A 25 -19.20 -7.14 -9.56
C ASP A 25 -18.38 -7.78 -8.43
N ILE A 26 -17.05 -7.88 -8.62
CA ILE A 26 -16.15 -8.42 -7.59
C ILE A 26 -16.22 -7.54 -6.33
N THR A 27 -16.31 -6.23 -6.50
CA THR A 27 -16.38 -5.27 -5.41
C THR A 27 -17.71 -5.36 -4.66
N ALA A 28 -18.83 -5.50 -5.35
CA ALA A 28 -20.17 -5.59 -4.75
C ALA A 28 -20.29 -6.76 -3.76
N GLY A 29 -19.56 -7.86 -3.99
CA GLY A 29 -19.51 -8.98 -3.03
C GLY A 29 -18.70 -8.73 -1.76
N ALA A 30 -18.11 -7.55 -1.55
CA ALA A 30 -17.23 -7.29 -0.40
C ALA A 30 -17.97 -7.32 0.93
N GLN A 31 -19.18 -6.77 1.00
CA GLN A 31 -20.00 -6.80 2.20
C GLN A 31 -20.35 -8.23 2.61
N GLN A 32 -20.82 -9.05 1.69
CA GLN A 32 -21.17 -10.45 1.96
C GLN A 32 -19.96 -11.22 2.51
N ARG A 33 -18.79 -11.10 1.85
CA ARG A 33 -17.57 -11.77 2.33
C ARG A 33 -17.16 -11.32 3.73
N PHE A 34 -17.33 -10.04 4.06
CA PHE A 34 -17.09 -9.52 5.40
C PHE A 34 -18.09 -10.10 6.42
N GLU A 35 -19.39 -10.05 6.13
CA GLU A 35 -20.43 -10.55 7.03
C GLU A 35 -20.34 -12.07 7.27
N GLN A 36 -19.91 -12.83 6.26
CA GLN A 36 -19.73 -14.28 6.33
C GLN A 36 -18.35 -14.72 6.84
N ALA A 37 -17.44 -13.77 7.14
CA ALA A 37 -16.05 -14.02 7.54
C ALA A 37 -15.26 -14.86 6.51
N GLU A 38 -15.56 -14.69 5.23
CA GLU A 38 -14.90 -15.42 4.13
C GLU A 38 -13.52 -14.80 3.79
N TRP A 39 -12.60 -14.82 4.77
CA TRP A 39 -11.34 -14.09 4.67
C TRP A 39 -10.43 -14.56 3.53
N GLN A 40 -10.48 -15.84 3.19
CA GLN A 40 -9.77 -16.37 2.03
C GLN A 40 -10.38 -15.83 0.73
N ALA A 41 -11.72 -15.75 0.65
CA ALA A 41 -12.41 -15.18 -0.52
C ALA A 41 -12.15 -13.67 -0.65
N VAL A 42 -11.96 -12.94 0.45
CA VAL A 42 -11.51 -11.53 0.43
C VAL A 42 -10.14 -11.41 -0.27
N GLN A 43 -9.18 -12.28 0.08
CA GLN A 43 -7.85 -12.27 -0.57
C GLN A 43 -7.91 -12.67 -2.04
N GLN A 44 -8.71 -13.70 -2.36
CA GLN A 44 -8.91 -14.12 -3.76
C GLN A 44 -9.55 -13.00 -4.60
N ALA A 45 -10.56 -12.32 -4.05
CA ALA A 45 -11.18 -11.17 -4.71
C ALA A 45 -10.21 -10.01 -4.94
N MET A 46 -9.29 -9.76 -3.99
CA MET A 46 -8.23 -8.76 -4.14
C MET A 46 -7.28 -9.13 -5.28
N LYS A 47 -6.78 -10.36 -5.30
CA LYS A 47 -5.92 -10.88 -6.39
C LYS A 47 -6.64 -10.83 -7.73
N ALA A 48 -7.91 -11.25 -7.78
CA ALA A 48 -8.71 -11.20 -8.99
C ALA A 48 -8.82 -9.77 -9.55
N ARG A 49 -9.04 -8.75 -8.69
CA ARG A 49 -9.07 -7.34 -9.13
C ARG A 49 -7.73 -6.86 -9.68
N ILE A 50 -6.61 -7.29 -9.10
CA ILE A 50 -5.26 -6.91 -9.56
C ILE A 50 -5.01 -7.45 -10.97
N HIS A 51 -5.35 -8.71 -11.24
CA HIS A 51 -5.11 -9.35 -12.53
C HIS A 51 -6.14 -9.03 -13.60
N LEU A 52 -7.36 -8.63 -13.20
CA LEU A 52 -8.49 -8.39 -14.09
C LEU A 52 -8.18 -7.42 -15.23
N TYR A 53 -7.49 -6.33 -14.91
CA TYR A 53 -7.18 -5.29 -15.88
C TYR A 53 -6.26 -5.80 -16.99
N ASP A 54 -5.13 -6.43 -16.61
CA ASP A 54 -4.13 -6.93 -17.56
C ASP A 54 -4.71 -8.08 -18.41
N HIS A 55 -5.59 -8.89 -17.84
CA HIS A 55 -6.32 -9.94 -18.55
C HIS A 55 -7.23 -9.34 -19.65
N HIS A 56 -8.05 -8.34 -19.33
CA HIS A 56 -8.93 -7.72 -20.32
C HIS A 56 -8.17 -6.93 -21.38
N VAL A 57 -7.07 -6.26 -21.02
CA VAL A 57 -6.19 -5.61 -22.01
C VAL A 57 -5.64 -6.64 -23.00
N ALA A 58 -5.23 -7.82 -22.53
CA ALA A 58 -4.74 -8.89 -23.40
C ALA A 58 -5.86 -9.43 -24.33
N LEU A 59 -7.06 -9.69 -23.78
CA LEU A 59 -8.21 -10.12 -24.57
C LEU A 59 -8.57 -9.14 -25.68
N VAL A 60 -8.64 -7.84 -25.35
CA VAL A 60 -8.93 -6.80 -26.34
C VAL A 60 -7.83 -6.72 -27.40
N ALA A 61 -6.57 -6.76 -27.00
CA ALA A 61 -5.46 -6.76 -27.95
C ALA A 61 -5.52 -7.93 -28.93
N ASP A 62 -5.87 -9.14 -28.45
CA ASP A 62 -6.03 -10.32 -29.30
C ASP A 62 -7.23 -10.19 -30.25
N GLN A 63 -8.37 -9.68 -29.78
CA GLN A 63 -9.53 -9.37 -30.63
C GLN A 63 -9.16 -8.36 -31.72
N LEU A 64 -8.40 -7.33 -31.40
CA LEU A 64 -7.97 -6.32 -32.36
C LEU A 64 -7.00 -6.90 -33.40
N ARG A 65 -6.11 -7.83 -33.03
CA ARG A 65 -5.25 -8.55 -33.98
C ARG A 65 -6.08 -9.32 -35.00
N VAL A 66 -7.16 -10.00 -34.53
CA VAL A 66 -8.07 -10.71 -35.42
C VAL A 66 -8.81 -9.74 -36.34
N LEU A 67 -9.37 -8.65 -35.80
CA LEU A 67 -10.10 -7.63 -36.58
C LEU A 67 -9.20 -6.94 -37.60
N ASN A 68 -7.92 -6.69 -37.26
CA ASN A 68 -6.96 -6.04 -38.15
C ASN A 68 -6.40 -7.01 -39.19
N GLY A 69 -6.38 -8.33 -38.94
CA GLY A 69 -5.81 -9.34 -39.82
C GLY A 69 -4.34 -9.05 -40.10
N ALA A 70 -3.94 -9.23 -41.38
CA ALA A 70 -2.57 -8.98 -41.83
C ALA A 70 -2.23 -7.49 -42.08
N ALA A 71 -3.20 -6.56 -41.85
CA ALA A 71 -2.95 -5.15 -42.10
C ALA A 71 -1.97 -4.55 -41.10
N HIS A 72 -1.20 -3.58 -41.57
CA HIS A 72 -0.18 -2.93 -40.76
C HIS A 72 -0.82 -1.96 -39.76
N TRP A 73 -0.26 -1.91 -38.53
CA TRP A 73 -0.60 -0.91 -37.53
C TRP A 73 0.30 0.32 -37.72
N ASP A 74 0.10 1.07 -38.85
CA ASP A 74 0.88 2.28 -39.06
C ASP A 74 0.40 3.44 -38.16
N ASP A 75 1.17 4.51 -38.17
CA ASP A 75 0.97 5.65 -37.31
C ASP A 75 -0.34 6.38 -37.59
N ASP A 76 -0.65 6.58 -38.86
CA ASP A 76 -1.85 7.33 -39.28
C ASP A 76 -3.11 6.54 -38.99
N PHE A 77 -3.07 5.24 -39.15
CA PHE A 77 -4.16 4.35 -38.79
C PHE A 77 -4.49 4.41 -37.30
N TRP A 78 -3.44 4.35 -36.44
CA TRP A 78 -3.67 4.43 -34.99
C TRP A 78 -4.14 5.81 -34.53
N LEU A 79 -3.63 6.89 -35.14
CA LEU A 79 -4.11 8.26 -34.85
C LEU A 79 -5.60 8.40 -35.22
N THR A 80 -6.02 7.79 -36.33
CA THR A 80 -7.44 7.77 -36.72
C THR A 80 -8.30 7.00 -35.73
N ILE A 81 -7.83 5.82 -35.24
CA ILE A 81 -8.51 5.06 -34.17
C ILE A 81 -8.66 5.92 -32.92
N LYS A 82 -7.57 6.60 -32.49
CA LYS A 82 -7.59 7.48 -31.33
C LYS A 82 -8.61 8.61 -31.50
N SER A 83 -8.65 9.24 -32.67
CA SER A 83 -9.62 10.28 -32.98
C SER A 83 -11.05 9.78 -32.89
N HIS A 84 -11.35 8.59 -33.44
CA HIS A 84 -12.67 7.96 -33.27
C HIS A 84 -12.97 7.66 -31.81
N TYR A 85 -11.99 7.18 -31.04
CA TYR A 85 -12.17 6.92 -29.61
C TYR A 85 -12.50 8.20 -28.84
N GLU A 86 -11.83 9.31 -29.15
CA GLU A 86 -12.10 10.63 -28.58
C GLU A 86 -13.54 11.08 -28.80
N THR A 87 -14.16 10.74 -29.94
CA THR A 87 -15.56 11.08 -30.20
C THR A 87 -16.57 10.29 -29.38
N LEU A 88 -16.15 9.16 -28.77
CA LEU A 88 -17.00 8.32 -27.92
C LEU A 88 -16.99 8.78 -26.44
N LEU A 89 -16.04 9.60 -26.04
CA LEU A 89 -15.83 9.98 -24.64
C LEU A 89 -16.68 11.15 -24.11
N PRO A 90 -17.18 12.13 -24.92
CA PRO A 90 -18.01 13.19 -24.40
C PRO A 90 -19.27 12.65 -23.70
N GLY A 91 -19.42 13.02 -22.40
CA GLY A 91 -20.51 12.50 -21.56
C GLY A 91 -20.32 11.06 -21.07
N TYR A 92 -19.23 10.38 -21.42
CA TYR A 92 -18.96 9.04 -20.94
C TYR A 92 -18.52 9.08 -19.45
N PRO A 93 -19.18 8.32 -18.56
CA PRO A 93 -19.05 8.54 -17.10
C PRO A 93 -17.67 8.25 -16.52
N ARG A 94 -16.84 7.51 -17.20
CA ARG A 94 -15.51 7.02 -16.73
C ARG A 94 -14.42 7.26 -17.79
N TYR A 95 -14.56 8.39 -18.54
CA TYR A 95 -13.67 8.69 -19.66
C TYR A 95 -12.19 8.67 -19.27
N GLU A 96 -11.83 9.13 -18.06
CA GLU A 96 -10.45 9.22 -17.59
C GLU A 96 -9.80 7.85 -17.44
N ILE A 97 -10.57 6.84 -16.98
CA ILE A 97 -10.07 5.45 -16.86
C ILE A 97 -10.10 4.76 -18.22
N ALA A 98 -11.11 5.05 -19.06
CA ALA A 98 -11.20 4.53 -20.42
C ALA A 98 -10.01 4.98 -21.28
N GLU A 99 -9.54 6.23 -21.14
CA GLU A 99 -8.30 6.72 -21.77
C GLU A 99 -7.08 5.92 -21.32
N SER A 100 -6.98 5.62 -20.03
CA SER A 100 -5.89 4.79 -19.50
C SER A 100 -5.94 3.35 -20.02
N PHE A 101 -7.14 2.81 -20.20
CA PHE A 101 -7.34 1.49 -20.81
C PHE A 101 -6.93 1.48 -22.29
N PHE A 102 -7.31 2.48 -23.05
CA PHE A 102 -6.85 2.68 -24.44
C PHE A 102 -5.33 2.68 -24.52
N ASN A 103 -4.66 3.47 -23.66
CA ASN A 103 -3.20 3.50 -23.61
C ASN A 103 -2.59 2.12 -23.34
N SER A 104 -3.20 1.33 -22.45
CA SER A 104 -2.71 -0.01 -22.13
C SER A 104 -2.88 -0.99 -23.30
N VAL A 105 -3.99 -0.90 -24.02
CA VAL A 105 -4.23 -1.69 -25.25
C VAL A 105 -3.21 -1.32 -26.33
N TYR A 106 -2.97 -0.01 -26.55
CA TYR A 106 -1.94 0.45 -27.47
C TYR A 106 -0.57 -0.13 -27.14
N CYS A 107 -0.12 0.01 -25.89
CA CYS A 107 1.17 -0.52 -25.45
C CYS A 107 1.27 -2.04 -25.63
N ARG A 108 0.17 -2.77 -25.43
CA ARG A 108 0.12 -4.22 -25.61
C ARG A 108 0.24 -4.66 -27.06
N LEU A 109 -0.29 -3.85 -27.99
CA LEU A 109 -0.25 -4.15 -29.43
C LEU A 109 1.10 -3.81 -30.07
N HIS A 110 1.65 -2.66 -29.72
CA HIS A 110 2.84 -2.10 -30.38
C HIS A 110 4.15 -2.38 -29.63
N GLY A 111 4.07 -2.96 -28.41
CA GLY A 111 5.20 -3.02 -27.51
C GLY A 111 5.56 -1.64 -26.96
N HIS A 112 6.42 -1.63 -25.95
CA HIS A 112 6.79 -0.38 -25.28
C HIS A 112 7.90 0.40 -26.00
N ASN A 113 8.44 -0.12 -27.10
CA ASN A 113 9.63 0.44 -27.77
C ASN A 113 9.37 1.71 -28.60
N ALA A 114 8.11 2.06 -28.84
CA ALA A 114 7.73 3.17 -29.69
C ALA A 114 6.62 4.03 -29.06
N LEU A 115 6.80 4.43 -27.80
CA LEU A 115 5.83 5.31 -27.13
C LEU A 115 5.90 6.72 -27.73
N GLN A 116 4.98 7.02 -28.64
CA GLN A 116 4.81 8.37 -29.14
C GLN A 116 3.66 9.08 -28.39
N PRO A 117 3.95 10.26 -27.78
CA PRO A 117 2.95 11.02 -27.04
C PRO A 117 1.64 11.25 -27.80
N LYS A 118 1.74 11.47 -29.11
CA LYS A 118 0.58 11.74 -29.98
C LYS A 118 -0.43 10.58 -30.03
N ARG A 119 0.02 9.34 -29.83
CA ARG A 119 -0.79 8.12 -29.94
C ARG A 119 -1.47 7.73 -28.63
N LEU A 120 -1.12 8.38 -27.54
CA LEU A 120 -1.57 8.10 -26.18
C LEU A 120 -2.39 9.27 -25.63
N PHE A 121 -3.23 8.98 -24.65
CA PHE A 121 -3.84 9.98 -23.78
C PHE A 121 -2.89 10.29 -22.61
N ILE A 122 -1.80 11.03 -22.90
CA ILE A 122 -0.93 11.54 -21.84
C ILE A 122 -1.68 12.55 -20.99
N PHE A 123 -2.38 13.48 -21.65
CA PHE A 123 -3.35 14.36 -21.03
C PHE A 123 -4.76 13.91 -21.40
N SER A 124 -5.74 14.20 -20.55
CA SER A 124 -7.11 13.86 -20.84
C SER A 124 -7.63 14.66 -22.03
N SER A 125 -8.44 14.01 -22.88
CA SER A 125 -9.15 14.64 -24.00
C SER A 125 -10.37 15.43 -23.54
N GLN A 126 -10.88 15.18 -22.33
CA GLN A 126 -12.07 15.81 -21.78
C GLN A 126 -11.72 16.80 -20.67
N PRO A 127 -12.34 17.98 -20.63
CA PRO A 127 -12.15 18.92 -19.53
C PRO A 127 -12.76 18.36 -18.24
N ALA A 128 -12.15 18.68 -17.10
CA ALA A 128 -12.58 18.22 -15.77
C ALA A 128 -14.06 18.60 -15.44
N SER A 129 -14.60 19.61 -16.10
CA SER A 129 -15.99 20.07 -15.96
C SER A 129 -17.04 19.12 -16.56
N THR A 130 -16.62 18.13 -17.36
CA THR A 130 -17.54 17.15 -17.99
C THR A 130 -17.88 15.96 -17.09
N GLN A 131 -17.45 15.97 -15.82
CA GLN A 131 -17.77 14.89 -14.89
C GLN A 131 -19.29 14.71 -14.74
N THR A 132 -19.74 13.51 -14.99
CA THR A 132 -21.13 13.10 -14.81
C THR A 132 -21.50 13.12 -13.34
N SER A 133 -22.62 13.73 -12.99
CA SER A 133 -23.14 13.65 -11.62
C SER A 133 -23.64 12.23 -11.32
N PRO A 134 -23.36 11.67 -10.14
CA PRO A 134 -23.82 10.34 -9.78
C PRO A 134 -25.35 10.30 -9.71
N ALA A 135 -25.94 9.21 -10.19
CA ALA A 135 -27.39 8.96 -10.13
C ALA A 135 -27.90 8.82 -8.69
N ARG A 136 -27.01 8.46 -7.75
CA ARG A 136 -27.28 8.43 -6.32
C ARG A 136 -26.31 9.38 -5.62
N PRO A 137 -26.72 10.07 -4.54
CA PRO A 137 -25.82 10.91 -3.77
C PRO A 137 -24.62 10.12 -3.27
N LEU A 138 -23.41 10.66 -3.45
CA LEU A 138 -22.17 10.05 -2.95
C LEU A 138 -22.09 10.01 -1.42
N ALA A 139 -22.81 10.91 -0.76
CA ALA A 139 -22.83 11.00 0.68
C ALA A 139 -24.23 11.40 1.16
N ARG A 140 -24.52 11.05 2.40
CA ARG A 140 -25.68 11.52 3.16
C ARG A 140 -25.22 12.51 4.21
N THR A 141 -25.91 13.62 4.32
CA THR A 141 -25.67 14.63 5.35
C THR A 141 -26.50 14.32 6.59
N TYR A 142 -25.84 14.32 7.74
CA TYR A 142 -26.46 14.15 9.06
C TYR A 142 -26.21 15.40 9.89
N LEU A 143 -27.29 15.96 10.44
CA LEU A 143 -27.26 17.14 11.29
C LEU A 143 -27.50 16.76 12.76
N PRO A 144 -26.72 17.28 13.72
CA PRO A 144 -26.82 16.88 15.13
C PRO A 144 -27.97 17.59 15.86
N HIS A 145 -29.20 17.65 15.30
CA HIS A 145 -30.36 18.33 15.90
C HIS A 145 -30.71 17.83 17.30
N GLN A 146 -30.48 16.56 17.59
CA GLN A 146 -30.68 15.92 18.89
C GLN A 146 -29.34 15.57 19.58
N GLY A 147 -28.27 16.22 19.16
CA GLY A 147 -26.89 15.96 19.61
C GLY A 147 -26.16 14.88 18.82
N TRP A 148 -24.83 14.87 18.97
CA TRP A 148 -23.95 13.99 18.21
C TRP A 148 -24.16 12.50 18.47
N GLN A 149 -24.50 12.11 19.68
CA GLN A 149 -24.79 10.70 19.98
C GLN A 149 -26.01 10.21 19.20
N ALA A 150 -27.09 10.99 19.14
CA ALA A 150 -28.26 10.68 18.34
C ALA A 150 -27.95 10.66 16.83
N LEU A 151 -27.07 11.54 16.37
CA LEU A 151 -26.57 11.53 14.99
C LEU A 151 -25.89 10.20 14.68
N PHE A 152 -24.96 9.74 15.51
CA PHE A 152 -24.29 8.45 15.29
C PHE A 152 -25.24 7.27 15.41
N HIS A 153 -26.23 7.35 16.30
CA HIS A 153 -27.31 6.36 16.32
C HIS A 153 -28.00 6.24 14.95
N GLN A 154 -28.31 7.37 14.32
CA GLN A 154 -28.91 7.38 12.99
C GLN A 154 -27.96 6.86 11.93
N VAL A 155 -26.69 7.29 11.93
CA VAL A 155 -25.67 6.79 11.00
C VAL A 155 -25.53 5.27 11.08
N LEU A 156 -25.35 4.71 12.27
CA LEU A 156 -25.16 3.26 12.45
C LEU A 156 -26.42 2.45 12.14
N ARG A 157 -27.60 3.02 12.33
CA ARG A 157 -28.87 2.39 11.94
C ARG A 157 -29.06 2.34 10.43
N ASP A 158 -28.62 3.36 9.71
CA ASP A 158 -28.81 3.50 8.27
C ASP A 158 -27.77 2.70 7.44
N LEU A 159 -26.82 2.01 8.10
CA LEU A 159 -25.87 1.13 7.42
C LEU A 159 -26.56 -0.11 6.85
N PRO A 160 -26.10 -0.60 5.67
CA PRO A 160 -26.67 -1.78 5.04
C PRO A 160 -26.20 -3.11 5.68
N LEU A 161 -25.49 -3.08 6.82
CA LEU A 161 -24.97 -4.27 7.48
C LEU A 161 -26.09 -5.05 8.19
N THR A 162 -26.06 -6.38 8.06
CA THR A 162 -27.11 -7.27 8.58
C THR A 162 -26.76 -7.92 9.92
N LEU A 163 -25.49 -7.92 10.30
CA LEU A 163 -25.02 -8.52 11.54
C LEU A 163 -25.41 -7.69 12.76
N PRO A 164 -25.66 -8.34 13.92
CA PRO A 164 -25.98 -7.65 15.17
C PRO A 164 -24.78 -6.86 15.70
N TRP A 165 -25.05 -5.76 16.36
CA TRP A 165 -24.04 -4.99 17.09
C TRP A 165 -23.84 -5.60 18.48
N GLN A 166 -22.61 -5.66 18.93
CA GLN A 166 -22.23 -6.12 20.24
C GLN A 166 -22.81 -5.19 21.36
N ASP A 167 -22.55 -3.90 21.19
CA ASP A 167 -23.11 -2.84 22.04
C ASP A 167 -23.08 -1.51 21.28
N ARG A 168 -24.12 -1.27 20.48
CA ARG A 168 -24.19 -0.07 19.64
C ARG A 168 -24.25 1.21 20.47
N ALA A 169 -24.97 1.21 21.59
CA ALA A 169 -25.12 2.39 22.44
C ALA A 169 -23.77 2.81 23.07
N ARG A 170 -22.97 1.82 23.46
CA ARG A 170 -21.60 2.03 23.93
C ARG A 170 -20.74 2.65 22.85
N ASP A 171 -20.76 2.11 21.64
CA ASP A 171 -19.96 2.58 20.52
C ASP A 171 -20.33 4.03 20.15
N GLU A 172 -21.62 4.36 20.09
CA GLU A 172 -22.15 5.72 19.89
C GLU A 172 -21.63 6.69 20.98
N ALA A 173 -21.67 6.27 22.26
CA ALA A 173 -21.17 7.08 23.37
C ALA A 173 -19.64 7.30 23.28
N TRP A 174 -18.86 6.28 22.88
CA TRP A 174 -17.43 6.39 22.71
C TRP A 174 -17.03 7.30 21.54
N ILE A 175 -17.74 7.21 20.41
CA ILE A 175 -17.51 8.13 19.29
C ILE A 175 -17.79 9.58 19.73
N HIS A 176 -18.94 9.82 20.39
CA HIS A 176 -19.28 11.15 20.87
C HIS A 176 -18.26 11.68 21.89
N ARG A 177 -17.82 10.83 22.83
CA ARG A 177 -16.78 11.19 23.80
C ARG A 177 -15.47 11.56 23.08
N HIS A 178 -15.06 10.77 22.11
CA HIS A 178 -13.85 11.04 21.32
C HIS A 178 -13.92 12.39 20.62
N LEU A 179 -15.04 12.72 19.97
CA LEU A 179 -15.21 14.03 19.30
C LEU A 179 -15.11 15.19 20.30
N ARG A 180 -15.68 15.05 21.49
CA ARG A 180 -15.58 16.08 22.55
C ARG A 180 -14.17 16.23 23.14
N GLU A 181 -13.34 15.22 23.06
CA GLU A 181 -11.94 15.28 23.45
C GLU A 181 -11.08 15.95 22.37
N GLN A 182 -11.49 15.89 21.11
CA GLN A 182 -10.74 16.45 19.97
C GLN A 182 -11.18 17.87 19.61
N PHE A 183 -12.47 18.19 19.77
CA PHE A 183 -13.07 19.44 19.31
C PHE A 183 -13.83 20.14 20.44
N SER A 184 -13.84 21.45 20.44
CA SER A 184 -14.59 22.25 21.41
C SER A 184 -16.12 22.10 21.21
N ALA A 185 -16.88 22.36 22.25
CA ALA A 185 -18.34 22.37 22.18
C ALA A 185 -18.86 23.35 21.11
N ALA A 186 -18.28 24.55 21.04
CA ALA A 186 -18.68 25.58 20.05
C ALA A 186 -18.43 25.15 18.59
N GLN A 187 -17.36 24.39 18.31
CA GLN A 187 -17.12 23.82 16.99
C GLN A 187 -18.16 22.75 16.66
N LEU A 188 -18.46 21.86 17.61
CA LEU A 188 -19.42 20.77 17.42
C LEU A 188 -20.86 21.26 17.27
N GLU A 189 -21.25 22.35 17.95
CA GLU A 189 -22.61 22.94 17.80
C GLU A 189 -22.93 23.41 16.39
N GLN A 190 -21.92 23.85 15.64
CA GLN A 190 -22.05 24.35 14.27
C GLN A 190 -21.65 23.28 13.23
N GLY A 191 -21.33 22.07 13.69
CA GLY A 191 -20.82 21.02 12.83
C GLY A 191 -21.92 20.13 12.24
N TRP A 192 -21.56 19.39 11.19
CA TRP A 192 -22.36 18.30 10.62
C TRP A 192 -21.47 17.21 10.03
N LEU A 193 -22.09 16.09 9.66
CA LEU A 193 -21.37 14.94 9.11
C LEU A 193 -21.90 14.58 7.73
N ASP A 194 -21.03 14.52 6.72
CA ASP A 194 -21.31 13.92 5.42
C ASP A 194 -20.70 12.52 5.39
N VAL A 195 -21.56 11.51 5.42
CA VAL A 195 -21.14 10.10 5.41
C VAL A 195 -21.19 9.56 3.99
N CYS A 196 -20.10 8.96 3.50
CA CYS A 196 -20.08 8.30 2.20
C CYS A 196 -21.19 7.23 2.16
N SER A 197 -21.96 7.21 1.06
CA SER A 197 -23.09 6.28 0.90
C SER A 197 -22.63 4.81 0.79
N GLU A 198 -21.39 4.59 0.39
CA GLU A 198 -20.80 3.28 0.22
C GLU A 198 -19.84 2.95 1.36
N LEU A 199 -19.90 1.74 1.88
CA LEU A 199 -18.91 1.22 2.82
C LEU A 199 -17.62 0.84 2.09
N PHE A 200 -16.51 1.02 2.79
CA PHE A 200 -15.19 0.63 2.31
C PHE A 200 -14.77 -0.65 3.04
N PHE A 201 -14.34 -1.66 2.29
CA PHE A 201 -13.89 -2.93 2.87
C PHE A 201 -12.42 -3.16 2.57
N ARG A 202 -11.67 -3.59 3.58
CA ARG A 202 -10.29 -4.02 3.41
C ARG A 202 -9.91 -5.00 4.51
N ASN A 203 -9.28 -6.13 4.10
CA ASN A 203 -8.95 -7.23 5.01
C ASN A 203 -10.20 -7.69 5.78
N LYS A 204 -10.16 -7.64 7.11
CA LYS A 204 -11.25 -8.03 8.00
C LYS A 204 -12.04 -6.84 8.57
N THR A 205 -11.90 -5.66 7.97
CA THR A 205 -12.51 -4.43 8.48
C THR A 205 -13.42 -3.79 7.43
N ALA A 206 -14.63 -3.43 7.84
CA ALA A 206 -15.47 -2.50 7.11
C ALA A 206 -15.26 -1.07 7.66
N TRP A 207 -15.47 -0.05 6.83
CA TRP A 207 -15.19 1.32 7.22
C TRP A 207 -16.33 2.23 6.82
N ILE A 208 -16.75 3.06 7.77
CA ILE A 208 -17.51 4.27 7.48
C ILE A 208 -16.48 5.37 7.19
N VAL A 209 -16.60 5.99 6.03
CA VAL A 209 -15.78 7.13 5.64
C VAL A 209 -16.66 8.35 5.59
N ALA A 210 -16.33 9.36 6.39
CA ALA A 210 -17.14 10.57 6.51
C ALA A 210 -16.26 11.83 6.51
N ARG A 211 -16.89 12.96 6.20
CA ARG A 211 -16.38 14.32 6.35
C ARG A 211 -17.05 14.95 7.55
N LEU A 212 -16.26 15.31 8.52
CA LEU A 212 -16.72 16.11 9.65
C LEU A 212 -16.52 17.59 9.29
N HIS A 213 -17.61 18.29 9.07
CA HIS A 213 -17.62 19.72 8.78
C HIS A 213 -17.71 20.49 10.08
N LEU A 214 -16.72 21.34 10.34
CA LEU A 214 -16.65 22.25 11.48
C LEU A 214 -16.35 23.67 10.97
N PRO A 215 -16.54 24.73 11.80
CA PRO A 215 -16.23 26.10 11.40
C PRO A 215 -14.81 26.30 10.86
N ASP A 216 -13.84 25.55 11.39
CA ASP A 216 -12.42 25.66 11.03
C ASP A 216 -12.04 24.85 9.77
N GLY A 217 -12.94 24.04 9.24
CA GLY A 217 -12.67 23.24 8.04
C GLY A 217 -13.33 21.86 8.02
N ILE A 218 -12.85 21.04 7.10
CA ILE A 218 -13.34 19.67 6.91
C ILE A 218 -12.28 18.71 7.45
N PHE A 219 -12.70 17.86 8.37
CA PHE A 219 -11.85 16.84 8.99
C PHE A 219 -12.28 15.43 8.55
N PRO A 220 -11.37 14.46 8.48
CA PRO A 220 -11.76 13.08 8.33
C PRO A 220 -12.57 12.61 9.55
N CYS A 221 -13.52 11.71 9.33
CA CYS A 221 -14.13 10.91 10.37
C CYS A 221 -14.22 9.47 9.85
N LEU A 222 -13.22 8.66 10.22
CA LEU A 222 -13.12 7.28 9.76
C LEU A 222 -13.45 6.36 10.94
N LEU A 223 -14.47 5.52 10.78
CA LEU A 223 -14.91 4.58 11.80
C LEU A 223 -14.71 3.15 11.29
N PRO A 224 -13.67 2.43 11.78
CA PRO A 224 -13.48 1.02 11.46
C PRO A 224 -14.49 0.16 12.21
N ILE A 225 -15.23 -0.65 11.46
CA ILE A 225 -16.16 -1.65 11.96
C ILE A 225 -15.44 -2.99 11.98
N GLN A 226 -15.32 -3.57 13.14
CA GLN A 226 -14.77 -4.90 13.35
C GLN A 226 -15.89 -5.92 13.52
N ARG A 227 -15.56 -7.19 13.26
CA ARG A 227 -16.46 -8.33 13.40
C ARG A 227 -15.84 -9.39 14.32
N SER A 228 -16.59 -9.84 15.33
CA SER A 228 -16.17 -10.95 16.20
C SER A 228 -16.36 -12.31 15.50
N ASP A 229 -15.73 -13.34 16.05
CA ASP A 229 -15.95 -14.73 15.58
C ASP A 229 -17.40 -15.18 15.73
N LYS A 230 -18.15 -14.55 16.67
CA LYS A 230 -19.59 -14.79 16.85
C LYS A 230 -20.47 -14.04 15.84
N GLY A 231 -19.90 -13.22 14.97
CA GLY A 231 -20.64 -12.44 13.99
C GLY A 231 -21.23 -11.14 14.55
N GLU A 232 -20.70 -10.59 15.63
CA GLU A 232 -21.15 -9.32 16.20
C GLU A 232 -20.24 -8.19 15.75
N LEU A 233 -20.79 -7.00 15.53
CA LEU A 233 -20.07 -5.81 15.07
C LEU A 233 -19.77 -4.86 16.23
N TRP A 234 -18.64 -4.14 16.11
CA TRP A 234 -18.33 -2.98 16.97
C TRP A 234 -17.48 -1.95 16.24
N ILE A 235 -17.52 -0.70 16.72
CA ILE A 235 -16.60 0.37 16.29
C ILE A 235 -15.34 0.31 17.15
N ASP A 236 -14.18 0.14 16.52
CA ASP A 236 -12.94 -0.03 17.27
C ASP A 236 -12.26 1.30 17.64
N THR A 237 -12.44 2.34 16.82
CA THR A 237 -11.91 3.69 17.05
C THR A 237 -12.64 4.73 16.19
N CYS A 238 -12.31 6.01 16.38
CA CYS A 238 -12.68 7.11 15.49
C CYS A 238 -11.40 7.88 15.12
N LEU A 239 -11.07 7.94 13.83
CA LEU A 239 -9.90 8.64 13.35
C LEU A 239 -10.30 9.97 12.73
N THR A 240 -9.91 11.06 13.35
CA THR A 240 -10.23 12.43 12.93
C THR A 240 -8.99 13.21 12.47
N ASP A 241 -7.80 12.63 12.62
CA ASP A 241 -6.55 13.21 12.18
C ASP A 241 -6.25 12.88 10.69
N VAL A 242 -5.77 13.86 9.94
CA VAL A 242 -5.44 13.71 8.50
C VAL A 242 -4.26 12.77 8.26
N ASN A 243 -3.34 12.62 9.23
CA ASN A 243 -2.23 11.69 9.11
C ASN A 243 -2.71 10.26 9.29
N ASP A 244 -3.60 10.01 10.27
CA ASP A 244 -4.23 8.70 10.46
C ASP A 244 -5.03 8.31 9.23
N ALA A 245 -5.83 9.22 8.67
CA ALA A 245 -6.56 9.00 7.42
C ALA A 245 -5.59 8.69 6.26
N SER A 246 -4.48 9.42 6.16
CA SER A 246 -3.45 9.18 5.15
C SER A 246 -2.80 7.80 5.29
N ILE A 247 -2.55 7.32 6.52
CA ILE A 247 -2.05 5.96 6.79
C ILE A 247 -3.08 4.92 6.37
N VAL A 248 -4.34 5.09 6.78
CA VAL A 248 -5.43 4.17 6.42
C VAL A 248 -5.56 4.03 4.89
N PHE A 249 -5.50 5.13 4.14
CA PHE A 249 -5.55 5.12 2.68
C PHE A 249 -4.19 4.94 2.00
N GLY A 250 -3.13 4.64 2.75
CA GLY A 250 -1.76 4.51 2.27
C GLY A 250 -1.30 3.08 2.02
N PHE A 251 -2.15 2.08 2.18
CA PHE A 251 -1.82 0.68 1.94
C PHE A 251 -1.64 0.45 0.44
N ALA A 252 -0.43 0.11 0.06
CA ALA A 252 0.01 0.14 -1.32
C ALA A 252 -0.73 -0.84 -2.22
N ARG A 253 -1.10 -1.98 -1.71
CA ARG A 253 -1.72 -3.06 -2.51
C ARG A 253 -2.99 -3.65 -1.90
N ALA A 254 -3.24 -3.38 -0.64
CA ALA A 254 -4.51 -3.69 0.00
C ALA A 254 -5.49 -2.51 -0.22
N TYR A 255 -5.90 -2.32 -1.47
CA TYR A 255 -6.86 -1.28 -1.83
C TYR A 255 -8.21 -1.50 -1.19
N PHE A 256 -8.93 -0.43 -1.00
CA PHE A 256 -10.32 -0.55 -0.58
C PHE A 256 -11.19 -1.19 -1.66
N MET A 257 -12.02 -2.11 -1.22
CA MET A 257 -13.18 -2.56 -1.96
C MET A 257 -14.33 -1.61 -1.65
N VAL A 258 -14.53 -0.62 -2.50
CA VAL A 258 -15.62 0.34 -2.43
C VAL A 258 -16.34 0.38 -3.77
N TYR A 259 -17.66 0.32 -3.76
CA TYR A 259 -18.45 0.34 -4.99
C TYR A 259 -18.46 1.77 -5.58
N ALA A 260 -17.69 1.97 -6.63
CA ALA A 260 -17.45 3.27 -7.23
C ALA A 260 -17.83 3.26 -8.73
N PRO A 261 -19.10 3.36 -9.09
CA PRO A 261 -19.53 3.44 -10.49
C PRO A 261 -19.01 4.70 -11.19
N LEU A 262 -18.73 5.77 -10.44
CA LEU A 262 -18.14 7.02 -10.88
C LEU A 262 -16.89 7.34 -10.04
N PRO A 263 -15.74 6.73 -10.33
CA PRO A 263 -14.54 6.84 -9.48
C PRO A 263 -14.02 8.27 -9.39
N ALA A 264 -14.09 9.08 -10.44
CA ALA A 264 -13.68 10.48 -10.41
C ALA A 264 -14.45 11.29 -9.36
N ALA A 265 -15.78 11.08 -9.27
CA ALA A 265 -16.61 11.75 -8.28
C ALA A 265 -16.25 11.34 -6.85
N LEU A 266 -16.01 10.04 -6.61
CA LEU A 266 -15.57 9.54 -5.29
C LEU A 266 -14.18 10.08 -4.92
N VAL A 267 -13.24 10.07 -5.85
CA VAL A 267 -11.87 10.59 -5.66
C VAL A 267 -11.88 12.09 -5.37
N ALA A 268 -12.73 12.86 -6.04
CA ALA A 268 -12.93 14.28 -5.75
C ALA A 268 -13.57 14.48 -4.35
N TRP A 269 -14.56 13.64 -4.01
CA TRP A 269 -15.17 13.66 -2.69
C TRP A 269 -14.17 13.31 -1.58
N LEU A 270 -13.22 12.42 -1.79
CA LEU A 270 -12.19 12.06 -0.81
C LEU A 270 -11.11 13.13 -0.61
N LYS A 271 -10.99 14.13 -1.51
CA LYS A 271 -9.92 15.13 -1.44
C LYS A 271 -9.82 15.87 -0.10
N PRO A 272 -10.91 16.40 0.50
CA PRO A 272 -10.84 17.06 1.81
C PRO A 272 -10.47 16.12 2.96
N VAL A 273 -10.85 14.84 2.88
CA VAL A 273 -10.49 13.82 3.87
C VAL A 273 -9.01 13.44 3.78
N LEU A 274 -8.44 13.54 2.59
CA LEU A 274 -7.07 13.12 2.25
C LEU A 274 -6.27 14.27 1.60
N PRO A 275 -6.12 15.43 2.25
CA PRO A 275 -5.51 16.61 1.63
C PRO A 275 -4.05 16.38 1.22
N GLY A 276 -3.34 15.51 1.95
CA GLY A 276 -1.95 15.16 1.69
C GLY A 276 -1.73 14.06 0.64
N LYS A 277 -2.81 13.48 0.06
CA LYS A 277 -2.68 12.48 -1.00
C LYS A 277 -2.91 13.09 -2.37
N THR A 278 -2.04 12.71 -3.31
CA THR A 278 -2.15 13.14 -4.70
C THR A 278 -3.38 12.54 -5.38
N LEU A 279 -3.71 13.03 -6.57
CA LEU A 279 -4.80 12.47 -7.37
C LEU A 279 -4.54 11.00 -7.70
N ALA A 280 -3.32 10.68 -8.10
CA ALA A 280 -2.87 9.33 -8.37
C ALA A 280 -3.08 8.40 -7.17
N GLU A 281 -2.66 8.82 -5.97
CA GLU A 281 -2.78 8.02 -4.75
C GLU A 281 -4.23 7.77 -4.34
N ARG A 282 -5.14 8.73 -4.57
CA ARG A 282 -6.57 8.54 -4.28
C ARG A 282 -7.22 7.53 -5.23
N TYR A 283 -6.89 7.57 -6.53
CA TYR A 283 -7.35 6.54 -7.49
C TYR A 283 -6.81 5.15 -7.12
N MET A 284 -5.54 5.07 -6.74
CA MET A 284 -4.93 3.80 -6.31
C MET A 284 -5.61 3.24 -5.06
N ALA A 285 -5.93 4.09 -4.07
CA ALA A 285 -6.55 3.66 -2.83
C ALA A 285 -7.93 2.99 -3.01
N ILE A 286 -8.66 3.31 -4.08
CA ILE A 286 -9.94 2.68 -4.43
C ILE A 286 -9.82 1.56 -5.48
N GLY A 287 -8.58 1.16 -5.84
CA GLY A 287 -8.29 0.05 -6.73
C GLY A 287 -8.15 0.41 -8.21
N CYS A 288 -8.23 1.69 -8.60
CA CYS A 288 -8.01 2.16 -9.97
C CYS A 288 -6.51 2.36 -10.26
N GLN A 289 -5.69 1.32 -10.01
CA GLN A 289 -4.23 1.41 -9.99
C GLN A 289 -3.63 1.86 -11.33
N LYS A 290 -4.13 1.33 -12.45
CA LYS A 290 -3.57 1.67 -13.78
C LYS A 290 -3.84 3.11 -14.15
N HIS A 291 -5.01 3.63 -13.80
CA HIS A 291 -5.28 5.06 -13.96
C HIS A 291 -4.46 5.90 -12.98
N GLY A 292 -4.31 5.48 -11.72
CA GLY A 292 -3.41 6.11 -10.78
C GLY A 292 -1.96 6.18 -11.29
N LYS A 293 -1.49 5.15 -12.02
CA LYS A 293 -0.17 5.19 -12.70
C LYS A 293 -0.14 6.26 -13.81
N THR A 294 -1.21 6.42 -14.58
CA THR A 294 -1.33 7.49 -15.58
C THR A 294 -1.26 8.87 -14.91
N GLU A 295 -1.98 9.06 -13.81
CA GLU A 295 -1.92 10.30 -13.03
C GLU A 295 -0.55 10.55 -12.41
N SER A 296 0.15 9.52 -11.91
CA SER A 296 1.54 9.66 -11.42
C SER A 296 2.50 10.13 -12.52
N TYR A 297 2.30 9.70 -13.75
CA TYR A 297 3.09 10.19 -14.88
C TYR A 297 2.78 11.65 -15.21
N ARG A 298 1.51 12.06 -15.11
CA ARG A 298 1.09 13.47 -15.26
C ARG A 298 1.69 14.35 -14.15
N GLU A 299 1.69 13.86 -12.90
CA GLU A 299 2.36 14.52 -11.76
C GLU A 299 3.86 14.69 -12.01
N TYR A 300 4.52 13.68 -12.58
CA TYR A 300 5.93 13.78 -12.99
C TYR A 300 6.16 14.86 -14.05
N LEU A 301 5.34 14.88 -15.12
CA LEU A 301 5.46 15.90 -16.17
C LEU A 301 5.22 17.31 -15.62
N GLN A 302 4.26 17.47 -14.70
CA GLN A 302 4.00 18.73 -14.02
C GLN A 302 5.18 19.17 -13.15
N ALA A 303 5.73 18.27 -12.35
CA ALA A 303 6.91 18.55 -11.54
C ALA A 303 8.10 18.96 -12.40
N LEU A 304 8.31 18.25 -13.52
CA LEU A 304 9.36 18.56 -14.49
C LEU A 304 9.21 19.95 -15.10
N ALA A 305 7.99 20.38 -15.34
CA ALA A 305 7.69 21.71 -15.87
C ALA A 305 7.81 22.83 -14.83
N GLN A 306 7.69 22.52 -13.54
CA GLN A 306 7.71 23.50 -12.44
C GLN A 306 9.10 23.73 -11.84
N THR A 307 10.11 22.96 -12.20
CA THR A 307 11.47 23.11 -11.70
C THR A 307 12.50 23.04 -12.81
N ASP A 308 13.60 23.75 -12.65
CA ASP A 308 14.79 23.64 -13.51
C ASP A 308 15.87 22.72 -12.91
N ALA A 309 15.59 22.09 -11.78
CA ALA A 309 16.51 21.19 -11.11
C ALA A 309 16.91 20.00 -12.02
N ALA A 310 18.14 19.56 -11.92
CA ALA A 310 18.62 18.34 -12.59
C ALA A 310 18.28 17.09 -11.79
N PHE A 311 18.10 15.98 -12.48
CA PHE A 311 18.10 14.66 -11.84
C PHE A 311 19.46 14.37 -11.23
N ASP A 312 19.48 13.82 -10.02
CA ASP A 312 20.70 13.52 -9.29
C ASP A 312 20.59 12.19 -8.54
N ILE A 313 21.72 11.63 -8.14
CA ILE A 313 21.78 10.41 -7.34
C ILE A 313 21.00 10.63 -6.03
N ALA A 314 20.18 9.68 -5.66
CA ALA A 314 19.43 9.76 -4.40
C ALA A 314 20.38 9.73 -3.19
N PRO A 315 20.13 10.54 -2.14
CA PRO A 315 20.90 10.47 -0.91
C PRO A 315 20.80 9.11 -0.21
N GLY A 316 21.87 8.66 0.42
CA GLY A 316 21.93 7.43 1.18
C GLY A 316 23.01 6.46 0.70
N ILE A 317 22.93 5.21 1.20
CA ILE A 317 23.87 4.15 0.82
C ILE A 317 23.50 3.66 -0.57
N ARG A 318 24.49 3.58 -1.46
CA ARG A 318 24.29 3.04 -2.83
C ARG A 318 23.87 1.58 -2.78
N GLY A 319 22.75 1.26 -3.44
CA GLY A 319 22.26 -0.11 -3.54
C GLY A 319 23.21 -1.02 -4.31
N MET A 320 23.28 -2.28 -3.92
CA MET A 320 24.08 -3.31 -4.60
C MET A 320 23.42 -3.81 -5.89
N VAL A 321 22.08 -3.82 -5.92
CA VAL A 321 21.25 -4.32 -7.03
C VAL A 321 20.60 -3.19 -7.81
N MET A 322 20.19 -2.13 -7.12
CA MET A 322 19.46 -1.01 -7.70
C MET A 322 20.30 0.26 -7.76
N LEU A 323 20.18 0.99 -8.87
CA LEU A 323 20.52 2.40 -8.95
C LEU A 323 19.30 3.22 -8.57
N VAL A 324 19.47 4.17 -7.65
CA VAL A 324 18.40 5.05 -7.17
C VAL A 324 18.76 6.50 -7.43
N PHE A 325 17.87 7.23 -8.11
CA PHE A 325 18.03 8.65 -8.39
C PHE A 325 16.73 9.43 -8.17
N THR A 326 16.82 10.74 -8.18
CA THR A 326 15.71 11.60 -7.80
C THR A 326 15.71 12.90 -8.60
N LEU A 327 14.55 13.54 -8.68
CA LEU A 327 14.40 14.93 -9.13
C LEU A 327 14.14 15.80 -7.88
N PRO A 328 14.99 16.79 -7.56
CA PRO A 328 14.72 17.72 -6.47
C PRO A 328 13.36 18.42 -6.65
N GLY A 329 12.58 18.49 -5.57
CA GLY A 329 11.21 19.03 -5.60
C GLY A 329 10.12 18.01 -6.00
N PHE A 330 10.49 16.83 -6.49
CA PHE A 330 9.56 15.74 -6.76
C PHE A 330 9.63 14.67 -5.65
N ASP A 331 8.50 14.38 -5.02
CA ASP A 331 8.42 13.48 -3.84
C ASP A 331 8.43 12.00 -4.24
N ARG A 332 9.28 11.65 -5.22
CA ARG A 332 9.46 10.30 -5.71
C ARG A 332 10.94 10.02 -5.93
N VAL A 333 11.29 8.74 -5.89
CA VAL A 333 12.58 8.20 -6.31
C VAL A 333 12.39 7.26 -7.49
N PHE A 334 13.40 7.19 -8.34
CA PHE A 334 13.46 6.30 -9.50
C PHE A 334 14.45 5.19 -9.20
N LYS A 335 14.03 3.93 -9.40
CA LYS A 335 14.86 2.74 -9.16
C LYS A 335 15.04 1.97 -10.45
N VAL A 336 16.28 1.65 -10.81
CA VAL A 336 16.63 0.87 -11.99
C VAL A 336 17.52 -0.30 -11.56
N ILE A 337 17.20 -1.51 -12.01
CA ILE A 337 18.07 -2.67 -11.78
C ILE A 337 19.40 -2.45 -12.52
N LYS A 338 20.53 -2.66 -11.86
CA LYS A 338 21.86 -2.57 -12.46
C LYS A 338 22.09 -3.69 -13.48
N ASP A 339 22.97 -3.47 -14.45
CA ASP A 339 23.36 -4.50 -15.42
C ASP A 339 24.20 -5.61 -14.78
N ARG A 340 24.95 -5.25 -13.73
CA ARG A 340 25.75 -6.17 -12.91
C ARG A 340 25.55 -5.86 -11.45
N PHE A 341 25.36 -6.91 -10.66
CA PHE A 341 25.21 -6.81 -9.21
C PHE A 341 26.58 -6.89 -8.52
N ALA A 342 26.64 -6.43 -7.27
CA ALA A 342 27.81 -6.63 -6.44
C ALA A 342 28.08 -8.14 -6.24
N PRO A 343 29.36 -8.57 -6.17
CA PRO A 343 29.71 -9.99 -6.08
C PRO A 343 29.07 -10.74 -4.90
N GLN A 344 28.66 -10.02 -3.85
CA GLN A 344 28.01 -10.58 -2.67
C GLN A 344 26.53 -10.94 -2.89
N LYS A 345 25.95 -10.54 -4.04
CA LYS A 345 24.53 -10.77 -4.36
C LYS A 345 24.39 -11.88 -5.39
N GLU A 346 23.86 -13.02 -4.96
CA GLU A 346 23.58 -14.20 -5.78
C GLU A 346 22.15 -14.17 -6.40
N VAL A 347 21.66 -12.98 -6.75
CA VAL A 347 20.33 -12.81 -7.33
C VAL A 347 20.43 -12.45 -8.82
N THR A 348 19.41 -12.83 -9.57
CA THR A 348 19.26 -12.47 -10.99
C THR A 348 18.23 -11.37 -11.16
N GLU A 349 18.29 -10.62 -12.28
CA GLU A 349 17.26 -9.62 -12.61
C GLU A 349 15.86 -10.21 -12.63
N MET A 350 15.70 -11.44 -13.11
CA MET A 350 14.41 -12.13 -13.16
C MET A 350 13.85 -12.38 -11.74
N GLN A 351 14.70 -12.79 -10.80
CA GLN A 351 14.31 -12.97 -9.40
C GLN A 351 13.91 -11.65 -8.75
N VAL A 352 14.70 -10.58 -8.96
CA VAL A 352 14.36 -9.25 -8.45
C VAL A 352 12.99 -8.79 -8.98
N ARG A 353 12.73 -8.94 -10.28
CA ARG A 353 11.43 -8.62 -10.87
C ARG A 353 10.29 -9.46 -10.28
N ALA A 354 10.54 -10.75 -10.01
CA ALA A 354 9.58 -11.64 -9.36
C ALA A 354 9.27 -11.18 -7.94
N CYS A 355 10.27 -10.76 -7.16
CA CYS A 355 10.09 -10.18 -5.84
C CYS A 355 9.20 -8.92 -5.88
N TYR A 356 9.44 -7.99 -6.81
CA TYR A 356 8.58 -6.82 -7.00
C TYR A 356 7.14 -7.17 -7.39
N GLN A 357 6.95 -8.26 -8.15
CA GLN A 357 5.61 -8.76 -8.46
C GLN A 357 4.94 -9.39 -7.25
N GLN A 358 5.69 -10.16 -6.45
CA GLN A 358 5.20 -10.78 -5.21
C GLN A 358 4.68 -9.73 -4.23
N VAL A 359 5.38 -8.59 -4.07
CA VAL A 359 4.89 -7.46 -3.25
C VAL A 359 3.51 -7.02 -3.68
N LYS A 360 3.28 -6.87 -4.99
CA LYS A 360 2.00 -6.43 -5.53
C LYS A 360 0.83 -7.35 -5.19
N GLU A 361 1.10 -8.63 -5.02
CA GLU A 361 0.08 -9.65 -4.81
C GLU A 361 -0.17 -10.00 -3.35
N HIS A 362 0.82 -9.74 -2.47
CA HIS A 362 0.80 -10.25 -1.10
C HIS A 362 0.83 -9.16 -0.02
N ASP A 363 1.20 -7.91 -0.33
CA ASP A 363 1.16 -6.86 0.69
C ASP A 363 -0.28 -6.47 1.05
N ARG A 364 -0.80 -7.11 2.09
CA ARG A 364 -2.09 -6.80 2.71
C ARG A 364 -1.96 -5.96 3.98
N VAL A 365 -0.73 -5.70 4.42
CA VAL A 365 -0.43 -5.07 5.71
C VAL A 365 -0.04 -3.60 5.62
N GLY A 366 0.25 -3.12 4.39
CA GLY A 366 0.67 -1.74 4.16
C GLY A 366 2.01 -1.41 4.80
N ARG A 367 2.92 -2.39 4.85
CA ARG A 367 4.29 -2.23 5.35
C ARG A 367 5.33 -2.28 4.25
N MET A 368 4.91 -2.31 3.02
CA MET A 368 5.79 -2.22 1.85
C MET A 368 5.49 -0.94 1.08
N ALA A 369 6.54 -0.30 0.56
CA ALA A 369 6.37 0.90 -0.25
C ALA A 369 5.66 0.59 -1.56
N ASP A 370 4.77 1.47 -2.01
CA ASP A 370 4.12 1.31 -3.32
C ASP A 370 5.12 1.61 -4.43
N THR A 371 5.23 0.66 -5.37
CA THR A 371 6.10 0.76 -6.53
C THR A 371 5.31 0.72 -7.81
N GLN A 372 5.58 1.64 -8.72
CA GLN A 372 4.96 1.72 -10.03
C GLN A 372 6.00 1.45 -11.10
N ALA A 373 5.87 0.33 -11.80
CA ALA A 373 6.77 -0.01 -12.90
C ALA A 373 6.43 0.81 -14.15
N PHE A 374 7.44 1.40 -14.77
CA PHE A 374 7.36 2.08 -16.05
C PHE A 374 8.35 1.47 -17.04
N GLU A 375 7.93 1.38 -18.28
CA GLU A 375 8.78 0.96 -19.39
C GLU A 375 9.00 2.13 -20.34
N GLN A 376 10.20 2.16 -20.95
CA GLN A 376 10.59 3.20 -21.91
C GLN A 376 10.41 4.63 -21.35
N PHE A 377 10.91 4.84 -20.15
CA PHE A 377 10.76 6.11 -19.44
C PHE A 377 11.75 7.15 -19.95
N ALA A 378 11.23 8.29 -20.41
CA ALA A 378 12.03 9.36 -21.02
C ALA A 378 12.43 10.41 -19.98
N LEU A 379 13.73 10.72 -19.91
CA LEU A 379 14.28 11.85 -19.17
C LEU A 379 14.87 12.87 -20.16
N PRO A 380 14.65 14.19 -19.97
CA PRO A 380 15.34 15.21 -20.74
C PRO A 380 16.87 15.13 -20.49
N LEU A 381 17.66 14.92 -21.51
CA LEU A 381 19.12 14.69 -21.39
C LEU A 381 19.82 15.90 -20.73
N ALA A 382 19.41 17.11 -21.08
CA ALA A 382 19.94 18.36 -20.52
C ALA A 382 19.64 18.55 -19.01
N ARG A 383 18.74 17.73 -18.46
CA ARG A 383 18.31 17.79 -17.05
C ARG A 383 18.95 16.68 -16.20
N ILE A 384 19.95 15.97 -16.70
CA ILE A 384 20.66 14.90 -15.97
C ILE A 384 21.98 15.48 -15.48
N ALA A 385 22.22 15.45 -14.17
CA ALA A 385 23.50 15.86 -13.60
C ALA A 385 24.66 15.02 -14.17
N PRO A 386 25.82 15.61 -14.46
CA PRO A 386 26.96 14.88 -15.05
C PRO A 386 27.34 13.62 -14.25
N ALA A 387 27.37 13.70 -12.92
CA ALA A 387 27.67 12.56 -12.05
C ALA A 387 26.64 11.43 -12.17
N LEU A 388 25.36 11.76 -12.34
CA LEU A 388 24.31 10.77 -12.56
C LEU A 388 24.42 10.14 -13.96
N LEU A 389 24.75 10.92 -14.97
CA LEU A 389 24.94 10.41 -16.33
C LEU A 389 26.13 9.43 -16.40
N GLU A 390 27.22 9.75 -15.72
CA GLU A 390 28.36 8.86 -15.56
C GLU A 390 27.97 7.57 -14.84
N GLU A 391 27.22 7.67 -13.74
CA GLU A 391 26.71 6.50 -13.00
C GLU A 391 25.79 5.64 -13.89
N PHE A 392 24.93 6.25 -14.73
CA PHE A 392 24.12 5.51 -15.71
C PHE A 392 24.98 4.71 -16.68
N GLN A 393 26.02 5.32 -17.23
CA GLN A 393 26.93 4.67 -18.18
C GLN A 393 27.70 3.51 -17.54
N HIS A 394 28.04 3.60 -16.25
CA HIS A 394 28.76 2.55 -15.55
C HIS A 394 27.86 1.39 -15.06
N THR A 395 26.63 1.68 -14.67
CA THR A 395 25.81 0.71 -13.94
C THR A 395 24.61 0.17 -14.69
N ILE A 396 24.07 0.93 -15.67
CA ILE A 396 22.86 0.59 -16.43
C ILE A 396 22.99 0.85 -17.93
N ALA A 397 24.21 0.81 -18.48
CA ALA A 397 24.48 1.08 -19.90
C ALA A 397 23.62 0.24 -20.85
N GLY A 398 23.35 -1.02 -20.50
CA GLY A 398 22.51 -1.93 -21.29
C GLY A 398 21.00 -1.60 -21.24
N LYS A 399 20.59 -0.68 -20.38
CA LYS A 399 19.17 -0.33 -20.13
C LYS A 399 18.82 1.09 -20.55
N ILE A 400 19.78 1.84 -21.06
CA ILE A 400 19.60 3.22 -21.52
C ILE A 400 19.89 3.34 -23.01
N ARG A 401 19.22 4.29 -23.66
CA ARG A 401 19.53 4.76 -25.00
C ARG A 401 19.23 6.25 -25.12
N ILE A 402 19.96 6.93 -25.98
CA ILE A 402 19.75 8.35 -26.25
C ILE A 402 18.99 8.49 -27.57
N GLU A 403 17.87 9.20 -27.55
CA GLU A 403 17.04 9.54 -28.71
C GLU A 403 16.81 11.05 -28.74
N GLY A 404 17.53 11.74 -29.63
CA GLY A 404 17.48 13.19 -29.73
C GLY A 404 17.91 13.87 -28.43
N ASP A 405 17.02 14.65 -27.84
CA ASP A 405 17.20 15.38 -26.58
C ASP A 405 16.82 14.57 -25.31
N ARG A 406 16.56 13.27 -25.45
CA ARG A 406 16.07 12.41 -24.38
C ARG A 406 16.95 11.21 -24.12
N LEU A 407 17.09 10.85 -22.86
CA LEU A 407 17.61 9.56 -22.42
C LEU A 407 16.41 8.68 -22.05
N ILE A 408 16.31 7.52 -22.68
CA ILE A 408 15.24 6.54 -22.45
C ILE A 408 15.78 5.41 -21.58
N ILE A 409 15.10 5.14 -20.47
CA ILE A 409 15.37 4.01 -19.59
C ILE A 409 14.36 2.90 -19.93
N SER A 410 14.84 1.71 -20.27
CA SER A 410 14.00 0.60 -20.72
C SER A 410 12.97 0.17 -19.69
N HIS A 411 13.33 0.15 -18.41
CA HIS A 411 12.44 -0.17 -17.30
C HIS A 411 12.93 0.49 -16.01
N LEU A 412 11.98 1.05 -15.25
CA LEU A 412 12.25 1.56 -13.90
C LEU A 412 11.00 1.43 -13.01
N TRP A 413 11.23 1.54 -11.71
CA TRP A 413 10.17 1.73 -10.72
C TRP A 413 10.20 3.15 -10.18
N LEU A 414 9.02 3.72 -10.05
CA LEU A 414 8.76 4.98 -9.34
C LEU A 414 8.19 4.66 -7.98
N GLU A 415 8.78 5.24 -6.92
CA GLU A 415 8.43 4.98 -5.54
C GLU A 415 8.39 6.28 -4.75
N ARG A 416 7.57 6.35 -3.70
CA ARG A 416 7.53 7.54 -2.84
C ARG A 416 8.86 7.70 -2.12
N ARG A 417 9.37 8.96 -2.08
CA ARG A 417 10.58 9.27 -1.31
C ARG A 417 10.29 9.10 0.18
N MET A 418 11.17 8.39 0.87
CA MET A 418 11.18 8.22 2.31
C MET A 418 12.57 8.50 2.85
N GLN A 419 12.64 8.86 4.12
CA GLN A 419 13.94 8.95 4.79
C GLN A 419 14.36 7.53 5.20
N PRO A 420 15.55 7.05 4.80
CA PRO A 420 16.08 5.78 5.29
C PRO A 420 16.12 5.74 6.82
N LEU A 421 15.67 4.64 7.40
CA LEU A 421 15.50 4.54 8.85
C LEU A 421 16.81 4.70 9.61
N ASN A 422 17.93 4.18 9.08
CA ASN A 422 19.26 4.39 9.67
C ASN A 422 19.65 5.87 9.74
N LEU A 423 19.34 6.65 8.70
CA LEU A 423 19.62 8.09 8.67
C LEU A 423 18.68 8.86 9.61
N TYR A 424 17.44 8.42 9.73
CA TYR A 424 16.48 9.00 10.66
C TYR A 424 16.91 8.78 12.12
N LEU A 425 17.26 7.53 12.48
CA LEU A 425 17.68 7.17 13.84
C LEU A 425 18.93 7.93 14.30
N ALA A 426 19.85 8.22 13.38
CA ALA A 426 21.06 8.98 13.68
C ALA A 426 20.78 10.44 14.12
N GLN A 427 19.61 11.01 13.78
CA GLN A 427 19.23 12.38 14.07
C GLN A 427 18.01 12.47 15.01
N ALA A 428 17.39 11.33 15.35
CA ALA A 428 16.16 11.26 16.10
C ALA A 428 16.36 11.64 17.59
N SER A 429 15.42 12.42 18.13
CA SER A 429 15.29 12.57 19.58
C SER A 429 14.90 11.22 20.21
N GLU A 430 15.03 11.11 21.53
CA GLU A 430 14.72 9.87 22.25
C GLU A 430 13.28 9.39 21.99
N ASN A 431 12.29 10.28 22.06
CA ASN A 431 10.89 9.93 21.78
C ASN A 431 10.68 9.48 20.33
N GLN A 432 11.35 10.14 19.38
CA GLN A 432 11.30 9.75 17.96
C GLN A 432 11.95 8.40 17.72
N ARG A 433 13.07 8.11 18.41
CA ARG A 433 13.75 6.81 18.35
C ARG A 433 12.86 5.70 18.89
N GLN A 434 12.25 5.90 20.05
CA GLN A 434 11.32 4.94 20.65
C GLN A 434 10.15 4.62 19.72
N HIS A 435 9.53 5.65 19.14
CA HIS A 435 8.44 5.47 18.18
C HIS A 435 8.90 4.71 16.92
N ALA A 436 10.06 5.09 16.36
CA ALA A 436 10.56 4.47 15.13
C ALA A 436 10.94 3.00 15.33
N ILE A 437 11.52 2.63 16.48
CA ILE A 437 11.85 1.23 16.81
C ILE A 437 10.59 0.40 17.08
N GLU A 438 9.60 0.96 17.77
CA GLU A 438 8.29 0.31 17.93
C GLU A 438 7.65 0.02 16.56
N GLU A 439 7.63 1.02 15.68
CA GLU A 439 7.09 0.88 14.33
C GLU A 439 7.90 -0.09 13.45
N TYR A 440 9.22 -0.14 13.60
CA TYR A 440 10.10 -1.07 12.89
C TYR A 440 9.81 -2.53 13.29
N GLY A 441 9.76 -2.82 14.58
CA GLY A 441 9.43 -4.17 15.05
C GLY A 441 8.02 -4.60 14.65
N ASN A 442 7.04 -3.67 14.71
CA ASN A 442 5.69 -3.91 14.21
C ASN A 442 5.66 -4.17 12.70
N ALA A 443 6.52 -3.49 11.91
CA ALA A 443 6.62 -3.73 10.48
C ALA A 443 7.09 -5.17 10.19
N ILE A 444 8.16 -5.64 10.86
CA ILE A 444 8.65 -7.02 10.72
C ILE A 444 7.54 -8.04 11.07
N LYS A 445 6.87 -7.85 12.22
CA LYS A 445 5.82 -8.77 12.67
C LYS A 445 4.63 -8.83 11.72
N GLN A 446 4.23 -7.67 11.17
CA GLN A 446 3.14 -7.61 10.21
C GLN A 446 3.51 -8.19 8.84
N LEU A 447 4.76 -8.02 8.38
CA LEU A 447 5.26 -8.68 7.17
C LEU A 447 5.26 -10.20 7.35
N ALA A 448 5.77 -10.70 8.48
CA ALA A 448 5.73 -12.13 8.81
C ALA A 448 4.29 -12.67 8.79
N ALA A 449 3.33 -11.97 9.41
CA ALA A 449 1.92 -12.34 9.38
C ALA A 449 1.29 -12.32 7.97
N ALA A 450 1.87 -11.58 7.03
CA ALA A 450 1.50 -11.57 5.61
C ALA A 450 2.22 -12.64 4.77
N ASN A 451 2.94 -13.56 5.38
CA ASN A 451 3.78 -14.56 4.71
C ASN A 451 4.97 -13.96 3.94
N ILE A 452 5.52 -12.86 4.43
CA ILE A 452 6.65 -12.16 3.80
C ILE A 452 7.81 -12.09 4.78
N PHE A 453 8.94 -12.66 4.39
CA PHE A 453 10.22 -12.49 5.08
C PHE A 453 11.06 -11.48 4.30
N PRO A 454 11.53 -10.38 4.92
CA PRO A 454 12.26 -9.33 4.22
C PRO A 454 13.61 -9.75 3.64
N GLY A 455 14.22 -10.84 4.14
CA GLY A 455 15.59 -11.23 3.82
C GLY A 455 16.58 -10.37 4.60
N ASP A 456 17.00 -9.24 4.06
CA ASP A 456 17.86 -8.27 4.75
C ASP A 456 17.01 -7.28 5.56
N MET A 457 16.98 -7.46 6.89
CA MET A 457 16.22 -6.63 7.82
C MET A 457 16.99 -5.40 8.34
N LEU A 458 18.13 -5.03 7.76
CA LEU A 458 18.89 -3.86 8.19
C LEU A 458 18.06 -2.56 8.12
N PHE A 459 18.27 -1.64 9.05
CA PHE A 459 17.54 -0.36 9.11
C PHE A 459 17.62 0.45 7.80
N LYS A 460 18.71 0.33 7.04
CA LYS A 460 18.88 0.99 5.73
C LYS A 460 17.84 0.56 4.68
N ASN A 461 17.21 -0.62 4.85
CA ASN A 461 16.25 -1.20 3.91
C ASN A 461 14.80 -0.84 4.27
N PHE A 462 14.62 -0.10 5.36
CA PHE A 462 13.36 0.47 5.80
C PHE A 462 13.39 1.99 5.67
N GLY A 463 12.22 2.57 5.44
CA GLY A 463 12.03 4.01 5.39
C GLY A 463 10.97 4.46 6.37
N ILE A 464 11.17 5.64 6.94
CA ILE A 464 10.15 6.30 7.73
C ILE A 464 9.36 7.27 6.84
N THR A 465 8.05 7.15 6.87
CA THR A 465 7.15 8.04 6.15
C THR A 465 6.99 9.36 6.92
N ARG A 466 6.47 10.41 6.24
CA ARG A 466 6.15 11.70 6.89
C ARG A 466 5.15 11.58 8.06
N HIS A 467 4.43 10.47 8.15
CA HIS A 467 3.46 10.18 9.21
C HIS A 467 4.05 9.31 10.33
N GLY A 468 5.37 9.12 10.35
CA GLY A 468 6.08 8.32 11.35
C GLY A 468 5.94 6.80 11.20
N ARG A 469 5.27 6.31 10.13
CA ARG A 469 5.13 4.87 9.88
C ARG A 469 6.39 4.32 9.22
N VAL A 470 6.90 3.21 9.73
CA VAL A 470 8.04 2.49 9.14
C VAL A 470 7.54 1.48 8.12
N VAL A 471 8.12 1.52 6.91
CA VAL A 471 7.81 0.63 5.79
C VAL A 471 9.08 0.08 5.17
N PHE A 472 9.00 -1.12 4.64
CA PHE A 472 10.08 -1.81 3.93
C PHE A 472 10.09 -1.39 2.46
N TYR A 473 11.26 -1.20 1.84
CA TYR A 473 11.37 -0.78 0.45
C TYR A 473 12.48 -1.48 -0.36
N ASP A 474 13.21 -2.41 0.24
CA ASP A 474 14.26 -3.19 -0.44
C ASP A 474 13.80 -4.63 -0.68
N TYR A 475 13.26 -4.89 -1.88
CA TYR A 475 12.57 -6.13 -2.19
C TYR A 475 13.45 -7.20 -2.85
N ASP A 476 14.75 -6.96 -2.94
CA ASP A 476 15.67 -7.80 -3.73
C ASP A 476 15.72 -9.26 -3.26
N GLU A 477 15.48 -9.50 -1.96
CA GLU A 477 15.63 -10.80 -1.30
C GLU A 477 14.40 -11.23 -0.50
N ILE A 478 13.22 -10.65 -0.78
CA ILE A 478 12.02 -11.11 -0.07
C ILE A 478 11.69 -12.55 -0.43
N ARG A 479 11.22 -13.30 0.58
CA ARG A 479 10.82 -14.70 0.42
C ARG A 479 9.51 -14.98 1.15
N PRO A 480 8.70 -15.95 0.68
CA PRO A 480 7.62 -16.49 1.49
C PRO A 480 8.15 -17.12 2.78
N MET A 481 7.53 -16.79 3.91
CA MET A 481 7.89 -17.37 5.21
C MET A 481 7.90 -18.91 5.19
N GLN A 482 6.96 -19.51 4.43
CA GLN A 482 6.78 -20.95 4.37
C GLN A 482 7.90 -21.70 3.62
N GLU A 483 8.74 -20.99 2.87
CA GLU A 483 9.89 -21.55 2.15
C GLU A 483 11.17 -21.58 3.00
N LEU A 484 11.12 -21.01 4.21
CA LEU A 484 12.27 -20.85 5.08
C LEU A 484 12.25 -21.87 6.22
N ASN A 485 13.44 -22.16 6.74
CA ASN A 485 13.63 -23.06 7.87
C ASN A 485 14.21 -22.28 9.06
N PHE A 486 13.36 -21.87 10.00
CA PHE A 486 13.78 -21.12 11.19
C PHE A 486 14.35 -22.08 12.24
N ARG A 487 15.64 -21.94 12.51
CA ARG A 487 16.42 -22.79 13.40
C ARG A 487 16.99 -21.99 14.56
N GLU A 488 17.18 -22.66 15.68
CA GLU A 488 18.00 -22.18 16.79
C GLU A 488 19.47 -22.47 16.51
N VAL A 489 20.35 -21.56 16.92
CA VAL A 489 21.80 -21.85 16.89
C VAL A 489 22.07 -22.98 17.83
N PRO A 490 22.62 -24.13 17.35
CA PRO A 490 22.93 -25.25 18.24
C PRO A 490 23.96 -24.86 19.31
N GLN A 491 23.86 -25.43 20.48
CA GLN A 491 24.87 -25.19 21.54
C GLN A 491 26.23 -25.66 21.08
N ALA A 492 27.25 -24.84 21.30
CA ALA A 492 28.63 -25.22 21.03
C ALA A 492 29.02 -26.46 21.85
N ARG A 493 29.75 -27.38 21.23
CA ARG A 493 30.22 -28.59 21.89
C ARG A 493 31.57 -28.40 22.55
N TYR A 494 32.35 -27.45 22.01
CA TYR A 494 33.70 -27.12 22.45
C TYR A 494 33.87 -25.61 22.51
N GLU A 495 34.75 -25.13 23.37
CA GLU A 495 35.08 -23.69 23.52
C GLU A 495 35.62 -23.07 22.21
N GLU A 496 36.28 -23.91 21.39
CA GLU A 496 36.81 -23.53 20.06
C GLU A 496 35.68 -23.21 19.06
N ASP A 497 34.53 -23.88 19.21
CA ASP A 497 33.35 -23.64 18.35
C ASP A 497 32.75 -22.26 18.61
N GLU A 498 32.75 -21.78 19.88
CA GLU A 498 32.25 -20.44 20.25
C GLU A 498 33.14 -19.30 19.72
N LEU A 499 34.43 -19.59 19.56
CA LEU A 499 35.44 -18.63 19.08
C LEU A 499 35.63 -18.65 17.55
N SER A 500 34.99 -19.60 16.86
CA SER A 500 35.13 -19.77 15.42
C SER A 500 34.46 -18.61 14.65
N ALA A 501 35.17 -18.08 13.65
CA ALA A 501 34.62 -17.09 12.72
C ALA A 501 33.63 -17.71 11.71
N GLU A 502 33.65 -19.03 11.55
CA GLU A 502 32.74 -19.78 10.69
C GLU A 502 31.73 -20.58 11.54
N PRO A 503 30.47 -20.71 11.08
CA PRO A 503 29.49 -21.52 11.77
C PRO A 503 29.97 -22.97 11.89
N TRP A 504 30.08 -23.49 13.12
CA TRP A 504 30.44 -24.89 13.41
C TRP A 504 29.29 -25.89 13.16
N TYR A 505 28.13 -25.37 12.71
CA TYR A 505 26.94 -26.13 12.35
C TYR A 505 26.62 -25.97 10.87
N SER A 506 25.92 -26.96 10.29
CA SER A 506 25.51 -26.89 8.88
C SER A 506 24.48 -25.80 8.65
N VAL A 507 24.71 -24.98 7.63
CA VAL A 507 23.79 -23.94 7.18
C VAL A 507 23.32 -24.27 5.77
N GLY A 508 22.02 -24.51 5.61
CA GLY A 508 21.37 -24.67 4.30
C GLY A 508 20.95 -23.33 3.68
N PRO A 509 20.61 -23.30 2.39
CA PRO A 509 20.25 -22.05 1.70
C PRO A 509 18.93 -21.43 2.22
N ASP A 510 18.09 -22.21 2.88
CA ASP A 510 16.80 -21.77 3.40
C ASP A 510 16.81 -21.63 4.94
N ASP A 511 17.96 -21.88 5.57
CA ASP A 511 18.09 -21.79 7.01
C ASP A 511 18.18 -20.33 7.46
N VAL A 512 17.39 -20.00 8.47
CA VAL A 512 17.38 -18.68 9.12
C VAL A 512 17.57 -18.88 10.62
N PHE A 513 18.53 -18.18 11.18
CA PHE A 513 18.86 -18.21 12.62
C PHE A 513 18.50 -16.85 13.24
N PRO A 514 17.29 -16.64 13.78
CA PRO A 514 16.83 -15.34 14.29
C PRO A 514 17.70 -14.77 15.41
N GLU A 515 18.36 -15.60 16.19
CA GLU A 515 19.30 -15.18 17.23
C GLU A 515 20.46 -14.34 16.66
N THR A 516 20.88 -14.62 15.41
CA THR A 516 21.96 -13.90 14.73
C THR A 516 21.56 -12.49 14.30
N PHE A 517 20.27 -12.16 14.23
CA PHE A 517 19.81 -10.80 13.91
C PHE A 517 20.33 -9.78 14.92
N ARG A 518 20.65 -10.20 16.16
CA ARG A 518 21.22 -9.33 17.18
C ARG A 518 22.52 -8.68 16.72
N TYR A 519 23.38 -9.41 16.02
CA TYR A 519 24.66 -8.88 15.55
C TYR A 519 24.50 -7.73 14.55
N ALA A 520 23.51 -7.81 13.68
CA ALA A 520 23.24 -6.81 12.66
C ALA A 520 22.37 -5.65 13.16
N LEU A 521 21.29 -5.96 13.90
CA LEU A 521 20.28 -4.99 14.30
C LEU A 521 20.62 -4.27 15.63
N CYS A 522 21.48 -4.85 16.44
CA CYS A 522 21.85 -4.28 17.75
C CYS A 522 23.29 -3.73 17.78
N SER A 523 23.85 -3.40 16.62
CA SER A 523 25.20 -2.84 16.52
C SER A 523 25.32 -1.46 17.20
N GLU A 524 24.23 -0.67 17.25
CA GLU A 524 24.16 0.56 18.04
C GLU A 524 23.48 0.20 19.39
N PRO A 525 24.20 0.34 20.54
CA PRO A 525 23.76 -0.23 21.82
C PRO A 525 22.39 0.25 22.30
N ALA A 526 22.11 1.57 22.19
CA ALA A 526 20.84 2.14 22.68
C ALA A 526 19.65 1.68 21.85
N THR A 527 19.77 1.68 20.53
CA THR A 527 18.75 1.21 19.59
C THR A 527 18.54 -0.29 19.70
N GLY A 528 19.65 -1.05 19.83
CA GLY A 528 19.60 -2.50 19.99
C GLY A 528 18.94 -2.93 21.30
N ALA A 529 19.28 -2.30 22.42
CA ALA A 529 18.64 -2.56 23.71
C ALA A 529 17.13 -2.29 23.66
N LEU A 530 16.74 -1.16 23.05
CA LEU A 530 15.35 -0.79 22.89
C LEU A 530 14.58 -1.82 22.02
N LEU A 531 15.16 -2.24 20.89
CA LEU A 531 14.56 -3.26 20.02
C LEU A 531 14.38 -4.60 20.74
N GLN A 532 15.39 -5.05 21.47
CA GLN A 532 15.32 -6.28 22.27
C GLN A 532 14.28 -6.19 23.38
N GLN A 533 14.14 -5.03 24.02
CA GLN A 533 13.14 -4.81 25.06
C GLN A 533 11.71 -4.81 24.52
N ARG A 534 11.48 -4.19 23.36
CA ARG A 534 10.14 -3.98 22.78
C ARG A 534 9.66 -5.16 21.95
N HIS A 535 10.58 -5.87 21.30
CA HIS A 535 10.30 -6.92 20.34
C HIS A 535 11.25 -8.11 20.51
N PRO A 536 11.34 -8.73 21.71
CA PRO A 536 12.24 -9.86 21.98
C PRO A 536 11.95 -11.05 21.06
N GLU A 537 10.69 -11.26 20.68
CA GLU A 537 10.22 -12.37 19.87
C GLU A 537 10.83 -12.42 18.46
N ILE A 538 11.28 -11.29 17.90
CA ILE A 538 11.92 -11.25 16.57
C ILE A 538 13.23 -12.07 16.56
N PHE A 539 13.87 -12.21 17.72
CA PHE A 539 15.14 -12.93 17.90
C PHE A 539 14.97 -14.40 18.28
N GLU A 540 13.74 -14.92 18.30
CA GLU A 540 13.39 -16.27 18.73
C GLU A 540 12.89 -17.11 17.56
N ALA A 541 13.57 -18.19 17.20
CA ALA A 541 13.16 -19.10 16.12
C ALA A 541 11.76 -19.71 16.37
N SER A 542 11.41 -19.93 17.63
CA SER A 542 10.10 -20.43 18.06
C SER A 542 8.95 -19.53 17.61
N TRP A 543 9.11 -18.22 17.71
CA TRP A 543 8.11 -17.25 17.27
C TRP A 543 7.89 -17.30 15.74
N TRP A 544 8.95 -17.36 14.95
CA TRP A 544 8.88 -17.46 13.50
C TRP A 544 8.21 -18.76 13.05
N ARG A 545 8.57 -19.89 13.67
CA ARG A 545 7.91 -21.19 13.43
C ARG A 545 6.42 -21.16 13.77
N ALA A 546 6.04 -20.49 14.86
CA ALA A 546 4.63 -20.33 15.22
C ALA A 546 3.87 -19.50 14.17
N GLN A 547 4.47 -18.44 13.59
CA GLN A 547 3.86 -17.70 12.48
C GLN A 547 3.70 -18.58 11.24
N GLN A 548 4.71 -19.38 10.87
CA GLN A 548 4.60 -20.33 9.75
C GLN A 548 3.45 -21.32 9.96
N GLN A 549 3.32 -21.87 11.16
CA GLN A 549 2.26 -22.81 11.48
C GLN A 549 0.87 -22.18 11.38
N ARG A 550 0.69 -20.94 11.87
CA ARG A 550 -0.56 -20.20 11.73
C ARG A 550 -0.93 -19.95 10.27
N ILE A 551 0.05 -19.57 9.43
CA ILE A 551 -0.14 -19.39 8.00
C ILE A 551 -0.53 -20.71 7.32
N ALA A 552 0.15 -21.82 7.64
CA ALA A 552 -0.13 -23.16 7.10
C ALA A 552 -1.54 -23.65 7.47
N GLN A 553 -2.06 -23.26 8.63
CA GLN A 553 -3.43 -23.54 9.08
C GLN A 553 -4.47 -22.62 8.41
N GLY A 554 -4.04 -21.73 7.50
CA GLY A 554 -4.95 -20.79 6.83
C GLY A 554 -5.39 -19.62 7.70
N HIS A 555 -4.73 -19.40 8.84
CA HIS A 555 -5.04 -18.25 9.69
C HIS A 555 -4.63 -16.95 8.99
N ILE A 556 -5.56 -16.01 8.93
CA ILE A 556 -5.34 -14.67 8.40
C ILE A 556 -5.32 -13.71 9.58
N GLU A 557 -4.17 -13.09 9.83
CA GLU A 557 -4.01 -12.12 10.90
C GLU A 557 -4.79 -10.84 10.63
N ASP A 558 -5.30 -10.22 11.71
CA ASP A 558 -5.85 -8.88 11.65
C ASP A 558 -4.73 -7.85 11.64
N VAL A 559 -4.68 -7.06 10.59
CA VAL A 559 -3.76 -5.93 10.51
C VAL A 559 -4.55 -4.63 10.60
N ILE A 560 -4.43 -3.98 11.74
CA ILE A 560 -5.05 -2.67 11.99
C ILE A 560 -4.10 -1.55 11.55
N ALA A 561 -4.67 -0.47 10.97
CA ALA A 561 -3.92 0.67 10.47
C ALA A 561 -3.71 1.78 11.52
N TRP A 562 -4.35 1.67 12.67
CA TRP A 562 -4.28 2.62 13.77
C TRP A 562 -3.51 2.04 14.96
N GLN A 563 -3.07 2.92 15.85
CA GLN A 563 -2.29 2.52 17.02
C GLN A 563 -3.17 1.79 18.05
N HIS A 564 -2.58 0.83 18.77
CA HIS A 564 -3.28 0.09 19.81
C HIS A 564 -3.90 1.01 20.87
N ALA A 565 -3.21 2.09 21.25
CA ALA A 565 -3.70 3.08 22.21
C ALA A 565 -4.92 3.88 21.71
N GLN A 566 -5.19 3.92 20.40
CA GLN A 566 -6.35 4.60 19.82
C GLN A 566 -7.63 3.76 19.90
N ARG A 567 -7.53 2.47 20.20
CA ARG A 567 -8.68 1.58 20.31
C ARG A 567 -9.58 2.00 21.46
N PHE A 568 -10.88 2.08 21.23
CA PHE A 568 -11.85 2.52 22.25
C PHE A 568 -11.85 1.63 23.48
N CYS A 569 -11.68 0.32 23.31
CA CYS A 569 -11.60 -0.62 24.43
C CYS A 569 -10.38 -0.35 25.35
N ILE A 570 -9.27 0.13 24.78
CA ILE A 570 -8.07 0.50 25.56
C ILE A 570 -8.26 1.88 26.18
N ARG A 571 -8.75 2.84 25.40
CA ARG A 571 -8.85 4.24 25.80
C ARG A 571 -9.95 4.51 26.84
N TYR A 572 -11.07 3.81 26.73
CA TYR A 572 -12.26 4.09 27.54
C TYR A 572 -12.66 2.94 28.49
N GLY A 573 -11.88 1.87 28.52
CA GLY A 573 -12.16 0.66 29.29
C GLY A 573 -13.10 -0.29 28.56
N SER A 574 -12.89 -1.59 28.71
CA SER A 574 -13.71 -2.62 28.08
C SER A 574 -14.32 -3.54 29.10
N THR A 575 -15.62 -3.81 28.96
CA THR A 575 -16.27 -5.00 29.48
C THR A 575 -16.20 -6.17 28.49
N LEU A 576 -15.46 -6.01 27.35
CA LEU A 576 -15.35 -7.01 26.32
C LEU A 576 -14.30 -8.07 26.69
N THR A 577 -14.75 -9.27 26.93
CA THR A 577 -13.93 -10.48 26.86
C THR A 577 -13.55 -10.69 25.40
N THR A 578 -12.36 -10.18 25.00
CA THR A 578 -11.80 -10.42 23.68
C THR A 578 -11.39 -11.88 23.57
N SER A 579 -12.12 -12.68 22.81
CA SER A 579 -11.67 -14.02 22.40
C SER A 579 -10.60 -14.00 21.30
N SER A 580 -9.99 -12.86 21.04
CA SER A 580 -8.84 -12.69 20.17
C SER A 580 -7.71 -11.97 20.90
N ARG A 581 -7.39 -12.43 22.10
CA ARG A 581 -6.06 -12.14 22.66
C ARG A 581 -5.05 -12.94 21.84
N VAL A 582 -4.18 -12.25 21.12
CA VAL A 582 -2.80 -12.72 20.97
C VAL A 582 -2.38 -13.09 22.40
N PRO A 583 -1.99 -14.33 22.71
CA PRO A 583 -1.50 -14.63 24.04
C PRO A 583 -0.34 -13.69 24.30
N ALA A 584 -0.54 -12.72 25.18
CA ALA A 584 0.57 -12.10 25.86
C ALA A 584 1.33 -13.29 26.47
N THR A 585 2.56 -13.49 26.09
CA THR A 585 3.48 -14.45 26.68
C THR A 585 3.26 -14.40 28.18
N ALA A 586 2.86 -15.53 28.76
CA ALA A 586 2.66 -15.68 30.18
C ALA A 586 3.93 -15.18 30.88
N GLY A 587 3.81 -14.04 31.57
CA GLY A 587 4.86 -13.56 32.42
C GLY A 587 5.13 -14.63 33.46
N ILE A 588 6.34 -15.14 33.45
CA ILE A 588 6.86 -15.99 34.52
C ILE A 588 6.78 -15.14 35.77
N GLN A 589 5.86 -15.51 36.68
CA GLN A 589 5.87 -14.96 38.03
C GLN A 589 7.19 -15.36 38.69
N PRO A 590 7.92 -14.45 39.30
CA PRO A 590 9.08 -14.83 40.10
C PRO A 590 8.57 -15.66 41.30
N SER A 591 9.01 -16.92 41.39
CA SER A 591 8.81 -17.74 42.55
C SER A 591 9.48 -17.05 43.74
N VAL A 592 8.65 -16.68 44.71
CA VAL A 592 9.11 -16.23 46.03
C VAL A 592 9.76 -17.44 46.73
N PHE A 593 11.06 -17.45 46.78
CA PHE A 593 11.79 -18.34 47.72
C PHE A 593 11.55 -17.80 49.13
N ALA A 594 10.67 -18.44 49.86
CA ALA A 594 10.55 -18.26 51.30
C ALA A 594 11.77 -18.89 51.96
N SER A 595 12.61 -18.04 52.51
CA SER A 595 13.66 -18.44 53.46
C SER A 595 13.02 -18.85 54.78
N GLY A 596 12.88 -20.15 55.01
CA GLY A 596 12.58 -20.69 56.33
C GLY A 596 13.88 -20.78 57.13
N HIS A 597 14.05 -19.87 58.09
CA HIS A 597 14.92 -20.08 59.23
C HIS A 597 14.18 -20.95 60.23
N GLU A 598 14.61 -22.17 60.47
CA GLU A 598 14.39 -22.87 61.72
C GLU A 598 15.72 -23.03 62.43
N SER A 599 15.78 -22.34 63.55
CA SER A 599 16.73 -22.57 64.64
C SER A 599 16.27 -23.80 65.43
N ASN A 600 17.14 -24.78 65.66
CA ASN A 600 17.21 -25.39 67.00
C ASN A 600 18.43 -26.28 67.13
N ARG A 601 19.27 -25.93 68.12
CA ARG A 601 20.26 -26.68 68.90
C ARG A 601 21.49 -27.22 68.13
#